data_6e0ef65099de2066b80b918614c9491b
#
_entry.id   6e0ef65099de2066b80b918614c9491b
#
_cell.length_a   1.000
_cell.length_b   1.000
_cell.length_c   1.000
_cell.angle_alpha   90.00
_cell.angle_beta   90.00
_cell.angle_gamma   90.00
#
_symmetry.space_group_name_H-M   'P 1'
#
loop_
_entity.id
_entity.type
_entity.pdbx_description
1 polymer ?
#
loop_
_entity_poly.entity_id
_entity_poly.type
_entity_poly.pdbx_seq_one_letter_code
_entity_poly.pdbx_strand_id
1 'polypeptide(L)'
;MAKILIVDDSRTSRRMLKNILEDSGQEIIGEASNGQEGFEQYIKLQPDIITLDITMPVLDGLGTLRRIMEHDPEAKVVMITAAGQKGKMVEAIKLGASEFIQKPYEPAQITSVISNLS
;
A
#
# COMPACT_ATOMS: atom_id res chain seq x y z
N MET A 1 11.79 -12.69 -1.69
CA MET A 1 10.62 -12.28 -2.48
C MET A 1 9.40 -12.11 -1.59
N ALA A 2 8.77 -10.95 -1.63
CA ALA A 2 7.58 -10.68 -0.84
C ALA A 2 6.32 -10.84 -1.69
N LYS A 3 5.23 -11.25 -1.03
CA LYS A 3 3.90 -11.30 -1.64
C LYS A 3 3.20 -9.99 -1.35
N ILE A 4 2.83 -9.26 -2.38
CA ILE A 4 2.35 -7.89 -2.27
C ILE A 4 0.93 -7.75 -2.82
N LEU A 5 0.09 -7.05 -2.06
CA LEU A 5 -1.25 -6.62 -2.47
C LEU A 5 -1.18 -5.12 -2.77
N ILE A 6 -1.63 -4.71 -3.96
CA ILE A 6 -1.64 -3.30 -4.37
C ILE A 6 -3.07 -2.76 -4.32
N VAL A 7 -3.28 -1.67 -3.58
CA VAL A 7 -4.59 -1.03 -3.46
C VAL A 7 -4.49 0.44 -3.88
N ASP A 8 -5.12 0.77 -5.00
CA ASP A 8 -5.09 2.12 -5.60
C ASP A 8 -6.27 2.19 -6.57
N ASP A 9 -7.04 3.26 -6.58
CA ASP A 9 -8.19 3.40 -7.46
C ASP A 9 -7.77 3.69 -8.92
N SER A 10 -6.55 4.07 -9.17
CA SER A 10 -6.02 4.34 -10.52
C SER A 10 -5.43 3.07 -11.12
N ARG A 11 -6.04 2.59 -12.19
CA ARG A 11 -5.54 1.43 -12.93
C ARG A 11 -4.12 1.65 -13.45
N THR A 12 -3.85 2.85 -13.95
CA THR A 12 -2.52 3.22 -14.46
C THR A 12 -1.47 3.18 -13.35
N SER A 13 -1.82 3.72 -12.17
CA SER A 13 -0.92 3.71 -11.01
C SER A 13 -0.64 2.28 -10.55
N ARG A 14 -1.68 1.43 -10.50
CA ARG A 14 -1.48 0.03 -10.12
C ARG A 14 -0.56 -0.70 -11.09
N ARG A 15 -0.76 -0.47 -12.41
CA ARG A 15 0.08 -1.11 -13.43
C ARG A 15 1.53 -0.68 -13.32
N MET A 16 1.77 0.61 -13.12
CA MET A 16 3.12 1.15 -12.98
C MET A 16 3.83 0.53 -11.78
N LEU A 17 3.17 0.51 -10.63
CA LEU A 17 3.73 -0.05 -9.41
C LEU A 17 3.97 -1.54 -9.54
N LYS A 18 3.02 -2.26 -10.13
CA LYS A 18 3.15 -3.70 -10.37
C LYS A 18 4.38 -4.01 -11.21
N ASN A 19 4.60 -3.27 -12.29
CA ASN A 19 5.75 -3.46 -13.15
C ASN A 19 7.07 -3.25 -12.40
N ILE A 20 7.15 -2.20 -11.61
CA ILE A 20 8.34 -1.91 -10.79
C ILE A 20 8.62 -3.05 -9.82
N LEU A 21 7.59 -3.51 -9.13
CA LEU A 21 7.75 -4.56 -8.11
C LEU A 21 8.08 -5.91 -8.73
N GLU A 22 7.45 -6.26 -9.83
CA GLU A 22 7.75 -7.53 -10.53
C GLU A 22 9.17 -7.52 -11.08
N ASP A 23 9.61 -6.38 -11.63
CA ASP A 23 10.98 -6.25 -12.14
C ASP A 23 12.01 -6.40 -11.03
N SER A 24 11.66 -6.11 -9.79
CA SER A 24 12.57 -6.28 -8.64
C SER A 24 12.43 -7.64 -7.97
N GLY A 25 11.66 -8.56 -8.55
CA GLY A 25 11.54 -9.93 -8.06
C GLY A 25 10.43 -10.17 -7.05
N GLN A 26 9.54 -9.21 -6.85
CA GLN A 26 8.41 -9.39 -5.92
C GLN A 26 7.22 -10.05 -6.63
N GLU A 27 6.37 -10.69 -5.84
CA GLU A 27 5.17 -11.35 -6.35
C GLU A 27 3.93 -10.52 -6.03
N ILE A 28 3.16 -10.12 -7.05
CA ILE A 28 1.91 -9.39 -6.86
C ILE A 28 0.78 -10.41 -6.78
N ILE A 29 0.19 -10.58 -5.61
CA ILE A 29 -0.82 -11.61 -5.38
C ILE A 29 -2.25 -11.08 -5.48
N GLY A 30 -2.43 -9.77 -5.62
CA GLY A 30 -3.74 -9.18 -5.79
C GLY A 30 -3.69 -7.69 -6.02
N GLU A 31 -4.81 -7.16 -6.53
CA GLU A 31 -5.00 -5.73 -6.74
C GLU A 31 -6.42 -5.37 -6.31
N ALA A 32 -6.59 -4.17 -5.78
CA ALA A 32 -7.90 -3.66 -5.40
C ALA A 32 -8.01 -2.19 -5.79
N SER A 33 -9.23 -1.74 -6.11
CA SER A 33 -9.48 -0.39 -6.59
C SER A 33 -10.14 0.52 -5.54
N ASN A 34 -10.42 0.01 -4.36
CA ASN A 34 -10.92 0.79 -3.23
C ASN A 34 -10.52 0.13 -1.91
N GLY A 35 -10.70 0.87 -0.81
CA GLY A 35 -10.25 0.42 0.49
C GLY A 35 -11.03 -0.78 1.04
N GLN A 36 -12.32 -0.86 0.78
CA GLN A 36 -13.13 -1.98 1.25
C GLN A 36 -12.68 -3.28 0.60
N GLU A 37 -12.52 -3.27 -0.72
CA GLU A 37 -12.01 -4.40 -1.48
C GLU A 37 -10.59 -4.76 -1.04
N GLY A 38 -9.76 -3.74 -0.80
CA GLY A 38 -8.39 -3.93 -0.31
C GLY A 38 -8.34 -4.65 1.03
N PHE A 39 -9.20 -4.25 1.97
CA PHE A 39 -9.28 -4.90 3.26
C PHE A 39 -9.73 -6.36 3.14
N GLU A 40 -10.77 -6.61 2.34
CA GLU A 40 -11.28 -7.96 2.13
C GLU A 40 -10.21 -8.88 1.51
N GLN A 41 -9.47 -8.37 0.53
CA GLN A 41 -8.38 -9.13 -0.07
C GLN A 41 -7.21 -9.34 0.89
N TYR A 42 -6.92 -8.36 1.74
CA TYR A 42 -5.89 -8.51 2.75
C TYR A 42 -6.16 -9.70 3.67
N ILE A 43 -7.39 -9.81 4.16
CA ILE A 43 -7.77 -10.92 5.03
C ILE A 43 -7.71 -12.26 4.29
N LYS A 44 -8.19 -12.27 3.06
CA LYS A 44 -8.27 -13.50 2.26
C LYS A 44 -6.89 -13.99 1.80
N LEU A 45 -6.04 -13.07 1.32
CA LEU A 45 -4.78 -13.42 0.66
C LEU A 45 -3.58 -13.45 1.62
N GLN A 46 -3.67 -12.75 2.74
CA GLN A 46 -2.58 -12.66 3.72
C GLN A 46 -1.24 -12.26 3.09
N PRO A 47 -1.17 -11.11 2.41
CA PRO A 47 0.09 -10.69 1.79
C PRO A 47 1.15 -10.38 2.84
N ASP A 48 2.41 -10.40 2.43
CA ASP A 48 3.52 -9.97 3.29
C ASP A 48 3.52 -8.45 3.44
N ILE A 49 3.16 -7.74 2.38
CA ILE A 49 3.15 -6.28 2.33
C ILE A 49 1.90 -5.83 1.55
N ILE A 50 1.26 -4.76 2.01
CA ILE A 50 0.20 -4.11 1.27
C ILE A 50 0.60 -2.66 0.98
N THR A 51 0.39 -2.21 -0.27
CA THR A 51 0.54 -0.80 -0.62
C THR A 51 -0.85 -0.18 -0.70
N LEU A 52 -1.03 0.98 -0.06
CA LEU A 52 -2.31 1.68 0.01
C LEU A 52 -2.17 3.11 -0.47
N ASP A 53 -2.98 3.50 -1.45
CA ASP A 53 -3.18 4.92 -1.75
C ASP A 53 -4.06 5.54 -0.66
N ILE A 54 -3.85 6.81 -0.35
CA ILE A 54 -4.64 7.49 0.68
C ILE A 54 -6.03 7.85 0.17
N THR A 55 -6.13 8.42 -1.03
CA THR A 55 -7.40 8.89 -1.57
C THR A 55 -8.04 7.86 -2.48
N MET A 56 -9.11 7.23 -2.01
CA MET A 56 -9.85 6.20 -2.75
C MET A 56 -11.33 6.30 -2.43
N PRO A 57 -12.22 5.86 -3.36
CA PRO A 57 -13.65 5.81 -3.09
C PRO A 57 -14.01 4.67 -2.13
N VAL A 58 -15.23 4.70 -1.63
CA VAL A 58 -15.85 3.71 -0.73
C VAL A 58 -15.23 3.74 0.67
N LEU A 59 -13.95 3.40 0.76
CA LEU A 59 -13.17 3.46 1.99
C LEU A 59 -11.79 3.97 1.61
N ASP A 60 -11.35 5.09 2.18
CA ASP A 60 -10.06 5.67 1.85
C ASP A 60 -8.89 4.90 2.49
N GLY A 61 -7.66 5.33 2.17
CA GLY A 61 -6.47 4.65 2.64
C GLY A 61 -6.31 4.66 4.15
N LEU A 62 -6.66 5.75 4.81
CA LEU A 62 -6.56 5.83 6.27
C LEU A 62 -7.57 4.90 6.95
N GLY A 63 -8.80 4.88 6.44
CA GLY A 63 -9.83 3.97 6.94
C GLY A 63 -9.44 2.51 6.75
N THR A 64 -8.86 2.19 5.59
CA THR A 64 -8.37 0.84 5.30
C THR A 64 -7.21 0.46 6.23
N LEU A 65 -6.26 1.37 6.41
CA LEU A 65 -5.13 1.17 7.31
C LEU A 65 -5.61 0.87 8.74
N ARG A 66 -6.57 1.66 9.23
CA ARG A 66 -7.13 1.46 10.57
C ARG A 66 -7.69 0.05 10.73
N ARG A 67 -8.49 -0.39 9.76
CA ARG A 67 -9.08 -1.74 9.79
C ARG A 67 -8.03 -2.83 9.74
N ILE A 68 -7.01 -2.66 8.90
CA ILE A 68 -5.92 -3.64 8.79
C ILE A 68 -5.17 -3.75 10.11
N MET A 69 -4.81 -2.62 10.70
CA MET A 69 -4.04 -2.62 11.95
C MET A 69 -4.85 -3.16 13.13
N GLU A 70 -6.16 -2.97 13.15
CA GLU A 70 -7.03 -3.58 14.16
C GLU A 70 -7.08 -5.10 14.01
N HIS A 71 -7.06 -5.57 12.76
CA HIS A 71 -7.09 -7.01 12.46
C HIS A 71 -5.72 -7.66 12.68
N ASP A 72 -4.64 -6.97 12.29
CA ASP A 72 -3.28 -7.50 12.35
C ASP A 72 -2.30 -6.37 12.71
N PRO A 73 -1.97 -6.21 14.01
CA PRO A 73 -1.04 -5.16 14.44
C PRO A 73 0.37 -5.28 13.88
N GLU A 74 0.73 -6.44 13.33
CA GLU A 74 2.04 -6.69 12.72
C GLU A 74 2.05 -6.45 11.21
N ALA A 75 0.93 -5.98 10.64
CA ALA A 75 0.81 -5.76 9.21
C ALA A 75 1.87 -4.78 8.71
N LYS A 76 2.45 -5.08 7.55
CA LYS A 76 3.41 -4.20 6.87
C LYS A 76 2.68 -3.42 5.80
N VAL A 77 2.44 -2.15 6.08
CA VAL A 77 1.63 -1.28 5.21
C VAL A 77 2.49 -0.13 4.70
N VAL A 78 2.56 0.00 3.38
CA VAL A 78 3.23 1.11 2.72
C VAL A 78 2.17 2.06 2.18
N MET A 79 2.13 3.28 2.69
CA MET A 79 1.22 4.32 2.19
C MET A 79 1.85 5.01 1.00
N ILE A 80 1.09 5.15 -0.08
CA ILE A 80 1.54 5.87 -1.27
C ILE A 80 0.55 7.01 -1.51
N THR A 81 1.05 8.25 -1.58
CA THR A 81 0.18 9.42 -1.54
C THR A 81 0.60 10.47 -2.55
N ALA A 82 -0.36 11.30 -2.98
CA ALA A 82 -0.09 12.48 -3.79
C ALA A 82 0.50 13.60 -2.92
N ALA A 83 1.16 14.54 -3.55
CA ALA A 83 1.66 15.75 -2.87
C ALA A 83 0.51 16.49 -2.20
N GLY A 84 0.80 17.15 -1.08
CA GLY A 84 -0.20 17.93 -0.35
C GLY A 84 -1.00 17.15 0.69
N GLN A 85 -0.66 15.89 0.94
CA GLN A 85 -1.36 15.03 1.90
C GLN A 85 -0.60 14.89 3.23
N LYS A 86 0.17 15.92 3.61
CA LYS A 86 1.08 15.86 4.76
C LYS A 86 0.37 15.54 6.08
N GLY A 87 -0.80 16.13 6.31
CA GLY A 87 -1.57 15.85 7.52
C GLY A 87 -2.03 14.41 7.60
N LYS A 88 -2.44 13.84 6.48
CA LYS A 88 -2.86 12.44 6.42
C LYS A 88 -1.67 11.49 6.58
N MET A 89 -0.49 11.92 6.13
CA MET A 89 0.75 11.19 6.32
C MET A 89 1.06 11.00 7.80
N VAL A 90 0.97 12.09 8.58
CA VAL A 90 1.21 12.07 10.03
C VAL A 90 0.22 11.11 10.69
N GLU A 91 -1.06 11.20 10.30
CA GLU A 91 -2.10 10.32 10.83
C GLU A 91 -1.82 8.85 10.52
N ALA A 92 -1.38 8.55 9.29
CA ALA A 92 -1.04 7.18 8.88
C ALA A 92 0.10 6.61 9.73
N ILE A 93 1.12 7.40 10.00
CA ILE A 93 2.24 6.98 10.85
C ILE A 93 1.74 6.66 12.26
N LYS A 94 0.88 7.50 12.82
CA LYS A 94 0.30 7.27 14.14
C LYS A 94 -0.56 6.01 14.19
N LEU A 95 -1.21 5.65 13.08
CA LEU A 95 -2.02 4.44 12.99
C LEU A 95 -1.18 3.18 12.81
N GLY A 96 0.11 3.30 12.54
CA GLY A 96 1.00 2.16 12.44
C GLY A 96 1.52 1.82 11.06
N ALA A 97 1.36 2.71 10.07
CA ALA A 97 1.94 2.50 8.74
C ALA A 97 3.45 2.27 8.87
N SER A 98 3.95 1.28 8.11
CA SER A 98 5.37 0.90 8.17
C SER A 98 6.25 1.88 7.43
N GLU A 99 5.78 2.35 6.28
CA GLU A 99 6.52 3.23 5.39
C GLU A 99 5.58 4.12 4.59
N PHE A 100 6.17 5.11 3.96
CA PHE A 100 5.44 6.17 3.30
C PHE A 100 6.18 6.64 2.06
N ILE A 101 5.50 6.72 0.92
CA ILE A 101 6.07 7.16 -0.35
C ILE A 101 5.17 8.22 -0.97
N GLN A 102 5.76 9.33 -1.41
CA GLN A 102 5.03 10.42 -2.07
C GLN A 102 5.15 10.33 -3.59
N LYS A 103 4.03 10.48 -4.29
CA LYS A 103 4.01 10.57 -5.76
C LYS A 103 4.42 11.97 -6.19
N PRO A 104 5.13 12.13 -7.31
CA PRO A 104 5.73 11.08 -8.13
C PRO A 104 6.95 10.46 -7.45
N TYR A 105 7.17 9.17 -7.66
CA TYR A 105 8.29 8.46 -7.05
C TYR A 105 9.21 7.89 -8.13
N GLU A 106 10.47 7.65 -7.74
CA GLU A 106 11.42 6.93 -8.59
C GLU A 106 11.31 5.44 -8.28
N PRO A 107 11.51 4.55 -9.27
CA PRO A 107 11.48 3.11 -9.03
C PRO A 107 12.39 2.66 -7.88
N ALA A 108 13.56 3.28 -7.73
CA ALA A 108 14.50 2.94 -6.66
C ALA A 108 13.93 3.21 -5.27
N GLN A 109 13.06 4.21 -5.12
CA GLN A 109 12.41 4.48 -3.83
C GLN A 109 11.48 3.33 -3.45
N ILE A 110 10.73 2.80 -4.41
CA ILE A 110 9.82 1.68 -4.20
C ILE A 110 10.61 0.43 -3.82
N THR A 111 11.63 0.08 -4.61
CA THR A 111 12.40 -1.13 -4.36
C THR A 111 13.16 -1.08 -3.04
N SER A 112 13.66 0.08 -2.66
CA SER A 112 14.36 0.29 -1.39
C SER A 112 13.42 0.08 -0.20
N VAL A 113 12.23 0.67 -0.23
CA VAL A 113 11.24 0.53 0.84
C VAL A 113 10.80 -0.92 1.01
N ILE A 114 10.50 -1.59 -0.10
CA ILE A 114 10.08 -2.99 -0.05
C ILE A 114 11.20 -3.87 0.48
N SER A 115 12.43 -3.64 0.03
CA SER A 115 13.59 -4.39 0.50
C SER A 115 13.79 -4.25 2.02
N ASN A 116 13.60 -3.04 2.55
CA ASN A 116 13.73 -2.78 3.99
C ASN A 116 12.66 -3.47 4.82
N LEU A 117 11.50 -3.74 4.25
CA LEU A 117 10.38 -4.40 4.93
C LEU A 117 10.39 -5.92 4.78
N SER A 118 11.16 -6.43 3.86
CA SER A 118 11.17 -7.87 3.53
C SER A 118 12.03 -8.69 4.47
#